data_cdf955ed2773e5869ca8f98fb0289f6c
#
_entry.id   cdf955ed2773e5869ca8f98fb0289f6c
#
_cell.length_a   1.000
_cell.length_b   1.000
_cell.length_c   1.000
_cell.angle_alpha   90.00
_cell.angle_beta   90.00
_cell.angle_gamma   90.00
#
_symmetry.space_group_name_H-M   'P 1'
#
loop_
_entity.id
_entity.type
_entity.pdbx_description
1 polymer ?
#
loop_
_entity_poly.entity_id
_entity_poly.type
_entity_poly.pdbx_seq_one_letter_code
_entity_poly.pdbx_strand_id
1 'polypeptide(L)'
;MNYFRRVAVVALLTLPCAAQAQSGGSTEAPGTTPSVTVSGSAAIASDYRFRGVSQTDQELAVQGGITVGHDSGLYVGLWGSNLAGWGTFGGANMELDLIGGYKAQLSDSATLDVGLTWYLYPGGADETDFAEPYVKLTGTTGPATLTAGAAYAPKQQAIGKWYDDGAAAAAGLYDHPGAKDDNLYLWGDAAVALAGTPVTAKAHIGHSWGQDGLGPNATAVAPTGGYWDWSLGADATWRNLTFNVSYIDTDISSREAGYLRPSFSKGQDGTGNIAGGTVLASLTAAF
;
A
#
# COMPACT_ATOMS: atom_id res chain seq x y z
N MET A 1 16.04 -28.11 27.44
CA MET A 1 16.69 -27.31 26.40
C MET A 1 15.65 -27.10 25.31
N ASN A 2 14.84 -26.07 25.43
CA ASN A 2 13.73 -25.77 24.51
C ASN A 2 14.15 -24.55 23.67
N TYR A 3 14.52 -24.79 22.43
CA TYR A 3 14.74 -23.75 21.43
C TYR A 3 13.39 -23.28 20.89
N PHE A 4 12.82 -22.22 21.46
CA PHE A 4 11.75 -21.47 20.78
C PHE A 4 12.36 -20.66 19.64
N ARG A 5 12.25 -21.18 18.40
CA ARG A 5 12.45 -20.40 17.19
C ARG A 5 11.29 -19.40 17.07
N ARG A 6 11.54 -18.13 17.33
CA ARG A 6 10.60 -17.07 16.99
C ARG A 6 10.59 -16.94 15.47
N VAL A 7 9.51 -17.38 14.84
CA VAL A 7 9.24 -17.18 13.43
C VAL A 7 8.74 -15.73 13.29
N ALA A 8 9.51 -14.89 12.64
CA ALA A 8 9.04 -13.54 12.26
C ALA A 8 8.06 -13.69 11.11
N VAL A 9 6.86 -13.27 11.34
CA VAL A 9 5.79 -13.26 10.35
C VAL A 9 5.79 -11.90 9.65
N VAL A 10 6.12 -11.89 8.38
CA VAL A 10 6.01 -10.73 7.50
C VAL A 10 4.59 -10.69 6.95
N ALA A 11 3.77 -9.77 7.44
CA ALA A 11 2.45 -9.54 6.87
C ALA A 11 2.58 -8.69 5.60
N LEU A 12 2.00 -9.16 4.52
CA LEU A 12 1.85 -8.38 3.28
C LEU A 12 0.82 -7.30 3.47
N LEU A 13 1.22 -6.15 3.07
CA LEU A 13 0.32 -5.05 2.75
C LEU A 13 0.56 -4.68 1.30
N THR A 14 -0.47 -4.57 0.52
CA THR A 14 -0.50 -3.79 -0.72
C THR A 14 -0.61 -2.28 -0.42
N LEU A 15 -0.27 -1.92 0.81
CA LEU A 15 0.16 -0.61 1.26
C LEU A 15 1.66 -0.71 1.56
N PRO A 16 2.41 0.40 1.59
CA PRO A 16 3.86 0.38 1.72
C PRO A 16 4.35 -0.62 2.77
N CYS A 17 5.19 -1.52 2.33
CA CYS A 17 5.71 -2.63 3.11
C CYS A 17 6.53 -2.11 4.29
N ALA A 18 5.92 -1.98 5.46
CA ALA A 18 6.68 -1.84 6.70
C ALA A 18 7.29 -3.21 7.01
N ALA A 19 8.48 -3.49 6.49
CA ALA A 19 9.24 -4.68 6.85
C ALA A 19 9.58 -4.61 8.34
N GLN A 20 9.12 -5.60 9.12
CA GLN A 20 9.58 -5.73 10.50
C GLN A 20 10.99 -6.33 10.46
N ALA A 21 12.00 -5.52 10.78
CA ALA A 21 13.36 -5.99 10.95
C ALA A 21 13.44 -6.93 12.15
N GLN A 22 13.97 -8.14 11.93
CA GLN A 22 14.46 -8.97 13.01
C GLN A 22 15.75 -8.34 13.56
N SER A 23 15.74 -7.94 14.82
CA SER A 23 16.96 -7.56 15.50
C SER A 23 17.93 -8.75 15.53
N GLY A 24 19.02 -8.65 14.76
CA GLY A 24 20.16 -9.56 14.86
C GLY A 24 20.72 -9.49 16.27
N GLY A 25 20.76 -10.65 16.96
CA GLY A 25 21.24 -10.74 18.32
C GLY A 25 22.71 -10.36 18.44
N SER A 26 23.00 -9.21 18.99
CA SER A 26 24.24 -8.95 19.70
C SER A 26 24.07 -9.48 21.13
N THR A 27 24.98 -10.32 21.59
CA THR A 27 25.12 -10.75 22.98
C THR A 27 25.56 -9.55 23.82
N GLU A 28 24.60 -8.75 24.27
CA GLU A 28 24.82 -7.79 25.34
C GLU A 28 24.25 -8.33 26.66
N ALA A 29 24.89 -7.93 27.76
CA ALA A 29 24.52 -8.25 29.15
C ALA A 29 23.06 -7.90 29.45
N PRO A 30 22.42 -8.43 30.55
CA PRO A 30 21.02 -8.17 30.86
C PRO A 30 20.81 -6.69 31.16
N GLY A 31 20.64 -5.91 30.11
CA GLY A 31 20.25 -4.52 30.10
C GLY A 31 18.78 -4.42 29.67
N THR A 32 18.09 -3.46 30.20
CA THR A 32 16.70 -3.11 29.86
C THR A 32 16.52 -3.06 28.34
N THR A 33 15.56 -3.82 27.82
CA THR A 33 15.12 -3.72 26.43
C THR A 33 14.82 -2.25 26.13
N PRO A 34 15.34 -1.65 25.03
CA PRO A 34 15.03 -0.26 24.72
C PRO A 34 13.52 -0.09 24.57
N SER A 35 12.96 0.90 25.23
CA SER A 35 11.53 1.24 25.13
C SER A 35 11.12 1.74 23.74
N VAL A 36 12.09 2.06 22.90
CA VAL A 36 11.92 2.54 21.52
C VAL A 36 12.69 1.66 20.56
N THR A 37 12.03 1.25 19.47
CA THR A 37 12.59 0.46 18.37
C THR A 37 12.54 1.28 17.09
N VAL A 38 13.61 1.28 16.31
CA VAL A 38 13.64 1.87 14.97
C VAL A 38 13.83 0.74 13.96
N SER A 39 13.01 0.71 12.93
CA SER A 39 13.10 -0.22 11.82
C SER A 39 12.89 0.51 10.50
N GLY A 40 13.43 -0.04 9.42
CA GLY A 40 13.28 0.56 8.12
C GLY A 40 13.45 -0.43 6.99
N SER A 41 13.14 0.02 5.77
CA SER A 41 13.36 -0.73 4.55
C SER A 41 13.62 0.18 3.37
N ALA A 42 14.33 -0.38 2.37
CA ALA A 42 14.45 0.18 1.04
C ALA A 42 14.14 -0.90 0.02
N ALA A 43 13.43 -0.57 -1.04
CA ALA A 43 13.02 -1.51 -2.06
C ALA A 43 13.17 -0.93 -3.47
N ILE A 44 13.39 -1.82 -4.43
CA ILE A 44 13.18 -1.58 -5.85
C ILE A 44 12.11 -2.56 -6.33
N ALA A 45 11.16 -2.07 -7.12
CA ALA A 45 10.08 -2.88 -7.68
C ALA A 45 9.90 -2.56 -9.17
N SER A 46 9.46 -3.54 -9.95
CA SER A 46 9.21 -3.33 -11.39
C SER A 46 8.02 -2.40 -11.66
N ASP A 47 7.14 -2.20 -10.67
CA ASP A 47 6.00 -1.30 -10.71
C ASP A 47 5.54 -1.03 -9.26
N TYR A 48 4.98 0.14 -8.98
CA TYR A 48 4.26 0.44 -7.75
C TYR A 48 2.76 0.32 -8.00
N ARG A 49 2.09 -0.59 -7.30
CA ARG A 49 0.64 -0.77 -7.39
C ARG A 49 -0.05 -0.38 -6.08
N PHE A 50 -0.95 0.62 -6.17
CA PHE A 50 -1.86 0.97 -5.09
C PHE A 50 -3.23 0.36 -5.40
N ARG A 51 -3.67 -0.61 -4.57
CA ARG A 51 -4.93 -1.35 -4.78
C ARG A 51 -5.06 -1.86 -6.22
N GLY A 52 -3.99 -2.50 -6.72
CA GLY A 52 -3.92 -3.06 -8.07
C GLY A 52 -3.64 -2.06 -9.21
N VAL A 53 -3.75 -0.75 -8.99
CA VAL A 53 -3.54 0.28 -10.02
C VAL A 53 -2.11 0.82 -9.97
N SER A 54 -1.44 0.89 -11.15
CA SER A 54 -0.05 1.37 -11.24
C SER A 54 0.07 2.86 -10.88
N GLN A 55 1.04 3.17 -10.03
CA GLN A 55 1.40 4.53 -9.62
C GLN A 55 2.73 5.00 -10.24
N THR A 56 3.46 4.12 -10.91
CA THR A 56 4.72 4.43 -11.61
C THR A 56 4.65 4.19 -13.10
N ASP A 57 3.44 4.23 -13.67
CA ASP A 57 3.19 4.04 -15.11
C ASP A 57 3.71 2.70 -15.65
N GLN A 58 3.70 1.65 -14.80
CA GLN A 58 4.26 0.32 -15.06
C GLN A 58 5.80 0.34 -15.27
N GLU A 59 6.46 1.30 -14.63
CA GLU A 59 7.92 1.46 -14.66
C GLU A 59 8.50 1.30 -13.25
N LEU A 60 9.83 1.32 -13.16
CA LEU A 60 10.58 1.05 -11.94
C LEU A 60 10.15 1.98 -10.78
N ALA A 61 9.84 1.38 -9.64
CA ALA A 61 9.63 2.06 -8.37
C ALA A 61 10.87 1.92 -7.47
N VAL A 62 11.23 3.02 -6.81
CA VAL A 62 12.21 3.07 -5.72
C VAL A 62 11.46 3.54 -4.48
N GLN A 63 11.44 2.70 -3.45
CA GLN A 63 10.62 2.88 -2.27
C GLN A 63 11.45 2.79 -1.01
N GLY A 64 11.03 3.47 0.04
CA GLY A 64 11.69 3.38 1.33
C GLY A 64 10.81 3.83 2.48
N GLY A 65 11.10 3.32 3.68
CA GLY A 65 10.36 3.70 4.85
C GLY A 65 11.14 3.50 6.14
N ILE A 66 10.73 4.20 7.17
CA ILE A 66 11.24 4.09 8.53
C ILE A 66 10.08 4.13 9.52
N THR A 67 10.15 3.33 10.56
CA THR A 67 9.15 3.30 11.64
C THR A 67 9.84 3.36 12.98
N VAL A 68 9.32 4.19 13.86
CA VAL A 68 9.72 4.29 15.27
C VAL A 68 8.55 3.76 16.10
N GLY A 69 8.77 2.65 16.80
CA GLY A 69 7.80 2.00 17.68
C GLY A 69 8.20 2.15 19.15
N HIS A 70 7.21 2.16 20.03
CA HIS A 70 7.37 2.18 21.47
C HIS A 70 6.73 0.93 22.10
N ASP A 71 7.26 0.45 23.23
CA ASP A 71 6.77 -0.76 23.91
C ASP A 71 5.30 -0.67 24.35
N SER A 72 4.74 0.55 24.46
CA SER A 72 3.31 0.76 24.70
C SER A 72 2.41 0.30 23.54
N GLY A 73 2.98 0.04 22.36
CA GLY A 73 2.25 -0.23 21.12
C GLY A 73 2.10 0.98 20.19
N LEU A 74 2.40 2.19 20.68
CA LEU A 74 2.41 3.39 19.82
C LEU A 74 3.54 3.32 18.79
N TYR A 75 3.28 3.82 17.59
CA TYR A 75 4.29 3.96 16.54
C TYR A 75 4.00 5.15 15.63
N VAL A 76 5.06 5.63 15.00
CA VAL A 76 5.02 6.60 13.90
C VAL A 76 5.95 6.12 12.80
N GLY A 77 5.61 6.43 11.55
CA GLY A 77 6.39 6.01 10.40
C GLY A 77 6.33 7.03 9.26
N LEU A 78 7.29 6.87 8.39
CA LEU A 78 7.39 7.54 7.09
C LEU A 78 7.58 6.47 6.04
N TRP A 79 6.92 6.63 4.91
CA TRP A 79 7.17 5.84 3.72
C TRP A 79 7.12 6.75 2.49
N GLY A 80 7.78 6.37 1.40
CA GLY A 80 7.70 7.10 0.15
C GLY A 80 8.10 6.27 -1.05
N SER A 81 7.64 6.71 -2.22
CA SER A 81 7.91 6.14 -3.54
C SER A 81 7.99 7.25 -4.59
N ASN A 82 8.79 7.04 -5.64
CA ASN A 82 8.63 7.84 -6.85
C ASN A 82 7.28 7.52 -7.53
N LEU A 83 6.81 8.45 -8.32
CA LEU A 83 5.56 8.38 -9.08
C LEU A 83 5.82 8.66 -10.56
N ALA A 84 4.93 8.16 -11.42
CA ALA A 84 4.87 8.50 -12.84
C ALA A 84 3.45 8.31 -13.39
N GLY A 85 3.12 9.02 -14.48
CA GLY A 85 1.84 8.91 -15.17
C GLY A 85 0.66 9.19 -14.25
N TRP A 86 -0.27 8.24 -14.16
CA TRP A 86 -1.46 8.30 -13.30
C TRP A 86 -1.17 8.64 -11.83
N GLY A 87 -0.10 8.07 -11.27
CA GLY A 87 0.24 8.27 -9.85
C GLY A 87 0.73 9.67 -9.50
N THR A 88 1.02 10.52 -10.48
CA THR A 88 1.52 11.88 -10.23
C THR A 88 0.41 12.84 -9.83
N PHE A 89 -0.18 12.63 -8.66
CA PHE A 89 -1.23 13.49 -8.12
C PHE A 89 -0.84 14.97 -8.22
N GLY A 90 -1.51 15.71 -9.10
CA GLY A 90 -1.22 17.13 -9.35
C GLY A 90 0.20 17.40 -9.88
N GLY A 91 0.86 16.42 -10.52
CA GLY A 91 2.20 16.54 -11.06
C GLY A 91 3.31 16.27 -10.03
N ALA A 92 3.00 15.78 -8.84
CA ALA A 92 3.99 15.30 -7.88
C ALA A 92 4.82 14.16 -8.47
N ASN A 93 6.12 14.13 -8.20
CA ASN A 93 7.01 13.05 -8.65
C ASN A 93 7.31 12.02 -7.55
N MET A 94 6.76 12.23 -6.36
CA MET A 94 6.85 11.30 -5.24
C MET A 94 5.61 11.35 -4.35
N GLU A 95 5.32 10.22 -3.73
CA GLU A 95 4.39 10.05 -2.62
C GLU A 95 5.19 9.98 -1.32
N LEU A 96 4.69 10.61 -0.28
CA LEU A 96 5.21 10.56 1.07
C LEU A 96 4.07 10.33 2.05
N ASP A 97 4.10 9.20 2.75
CA ASP A 97 3.09 8.84 3.73
C ASP A 97 3.58 9.11 5.15
N LEU A 98 2.80 9.86 5.91
CA LEU A 98 2.94 9.94 7.36
C LEU A 98 1.99 8.92 7.98
N ILE A 99 2.56 8.01 8.77
CA ILE A 99 1.80 6.91 9.38
C ILE A 99 1.91 7.03 10.89
N GLY A 100 0.79 6.91 11.59
CA GLY A 100 0.79 6.85 13.03
C GLY A 100 -0.29 5.90 13.53
N GLY A 101 -0.01 5.18 14.62
CA GLY A 101 -0.98 4.22 15.10
C GLY A 101 -0.63 3.58 16.44
N TYR A 102 -1.48 2.63 16.80
CA TYR A 102 -1.37 1.84 18.02
C TYR A 102 -1.63 0.36 17.73
N LYS A 103 -0.67 -0.49 18.09
CA LYS A 103 -0.77 -1.95 18.03
C LYS A 103 -1.10 -2.51 19.39
N ALA A 104 -2.27 -3.14 19.51
CA ALA A 104 -2.71 -3.86 20.71
C ALA A 104 -2.53 -5.37 20.51
N GLN A 105 -1.69 -6.00 21.32
CA GLN A 105 -1.59 -7.45 21.38
C GLN A 105 -2.83 -8.00 22.09
N LEU A 106 -3.73 -8.67 21.37
CA LEU A 106 -4.96 -9.24 21.91
C LEU A 106 -4.73 -10.62 22.52
N SER A 107 -3.78 -11.38 21.95
CA SER A 107 -3.31 -12.68 22.45
C SER A 107 -1.92 -12.97 21.89
N ASP A 108 -1.32 -14.10 22.24
CA ASP A 108 -0.02 -14.54 21.71
C ASP A 108 -0.02 -14.71 20.19
N SER A 109 -1.20 -14.84 19.59
CA SER A 109 -1.37 -15.07 18.14
C SER A 109 -2.22 -14.03 17.43
N ALA A 110 -2.69 -12.96 18.09
CA ALA A 110 -3.56 -11.97 17.48
C ALA A 110 -3.17 -10.54 17.88
N THR A 111 -3.08 -9.66 16.91
CA THR A 111 -2.75 -8.23 17.07
C THR A 111 -3.79 -7.38 16.35
N LEU A 112 -4.31 -6.39 17.06
CA LEU A 112 -5.12 -5.31 16.50
C LEU A 112 -4.21 -4.10 16.26
N ASP A 113 -4.29 -3.51 15.07
CA ASP A 113 -3.54 -2.30 14.67
C ASP A 113 -4.56 -1.24 14.22
N VAL A 114 -4.60 -0.11 14.90
CA VAL A 114 -5.46 1.04 14.57
C VAL A 114 -4.57 2.23 14.30
N GLY A 115 -4.76 2.89 13.16
CA GLY A 115 -3.89 3.97 12.76
C GLY A 115 -4.49 4.89 11.72
N LEU A 116 -3.65 5.79 11.26
CA LEU A 116 -3.92 6.78 10.22
C LEU A 116 -2.74 6.77 9.25
N THR A 117 -3.02 6.78 7.96
CA THR A 117 -2.09 7.17 6.90
C THR A 117 -2.49 8.53 6.37
N TRP A 118 -1.54 9.44 6.27
CA TRP A 118 -1.70 10.73 5.60
C TRP A 118 -0.82 10.71 4.35
N TYR A 119 -1.48 10.60 3.21
CA TYR A 119 -0.85 10.61 1.90
C TYR A 119 -0.55 12.03 1.50
N LEU A 120 0.72 12.32 1.23
CA LEU A 120 1.25 13.63 0.84
C LEU A 120 1.89 13.52 -0.54
N TYR A 121 1.72 14.55 -1.36
CA TYR A 121 2.27 14.62 -2.72
C TYR A 121 3.12 15.87 -2.89
N PRO A 122 4.36 15.89 -2.30
CA PRO A 122 5.23 17.07 -2.30
C PRO A 122 5.54 17.56 -3.71
N GLY A 123 5.36 18.86 -3.93
CA GLY A 123 5.57 19.51 -5.23
C GLY A 123 4.44 19.31 -6.24
N GLY A 124 3.37 18.63 -5.85
CA GLY A 124 2.13 18.57 -6.61
C GLY A 124 1.33 19.87 -6.55
N ALA A 125 0.22 19.91 -7.28
CA ALA A 125 -0.75 21.00 -7.23
C ALA A 125 -1.49 21.03 -5.89
N ASP A 126 -2.35 22.04 -5.69
CA ASP A 126 -3.26 22.09 -4.55
C ASP A 126 -4.26 20.91 -4.56
N GLU A 127 -4.84 20.59 -3.39
CA GLU A 127 -5.86 19.56 -3.21
C GLU A 127 -5.38 18.12 -3.57
N THR A 128 -4.13 17.78 -3.20
CA THR A 128 -3.57 16.44 -3.46
C THR A 128 -3.59 15.52 -2.24
N ASP A 129 -3.43 16.11 -1.04
CA ASP A 129 -3.20 15.35 0.17
C ASP A 129 -4.51 14.84 0.78
N PHE A 130 -4.50 13.60 1.27
CA PHE A 130 -5.66 13.03 1.96
C PHE A 130 -5.27 12.11 3.10
N ALA A 131 -6.17 11.98 4.07
CA ALA A 131 -5.98 11.16 5.26
C ALA A 131 -6.92 9.95 5.24
N GLU A 132 -6.41 8.79 5.65
CA GLU A 132 -7.13 7.52 5.66
C GLU A 132 -6.89 6.77 6.98
N PRO A 133 -7.78 6.90 7.99
CA PRO A 133 -7.83 6.01 9.14
C PRO A 133 -7.99 4.54 8.75
N TYR A 134 -7.36 3.63 9.49
CA TYR A 134 -7.49 2.21 9.26
C TYR A 134 -7.55 1.38 10.54
N VAL A 135 -8.06 0.17 10.41
CA VAL A 135 -8.01 -0.88 11.40
C VAL A 135 -7.62 -2.20 10.74
N LYS A 136 -6.70 -2.95 11.36
CA LYS A 136 -6.25 -4.28 10.91
C LYS A 136 -6.24 -5.25 12.07
N LEU A 137 -6.77 -6.44 11.82
CA LEU A 137 -6.65 -7.59 12.73
C LEU A 137 -5.78 -8.65 12.07
N THR A 138 -4.64 -8.94 12.68
CA THR A 138 -3.73 -9.99 12.21
C THR A 138 -3.71 -11.15 13.18
N GLY A 139 -3.84 -12.36 12.64
CA GLY A 139 -3.80 -13.61 13.40
C GLY A 139 -2.79 -14.59 12.82
N THR A 140 -2.14 -15.39 13.68
CA THR A 140 -1.21 -16.45 13.29
C THR A 140 -1.68 -17.80 13.76
N THR A 141 -1.61 -18.81 12.88
CA THR A 141 -1.93 -20.20 13.23
C THR A 141 -1.01 -21.15 12.46
N GLY A 142 -0.14 -21.87 13.19
CA GLY A 142 0.91 -22.70 12.57
C GLY A 142 1.80 -21.87 11.63
N PRO A 143 1.96 -22.28 10.36
CA PRO A 143 2.78 -21.54 9.39
C PRO A 143 2.03 -20.37 8.73
N ALA A 144 0.73 -20.20 9.01
CA ALA A 144 -0.12 -19.22 8.35
C ALA A 144 -0.28 -17.94 9.17
N THR A 145 -0.26 -16.82 8.48
CA THR A 145 -0.67 -15.51 8.98
C THR A 145 -1.80 -15.00 8.12
N LEU A 146 -2.86 -14.55 8.77
CA LEU A 146 -4.04 -13.99 8.13
C LEU A 146 -4.24 -12.56 8.64
N THR A 147 -4.57 -11.64 7.75
CA THR A 147 -4.96 -10.28 8.10
C THR A 147 -6.31 -9.95 7.49
N ALA A 148 -7.16 -9.27 8.24
CA ALA A 148 -8.33 -8.59 7.72
C ALA A 148 -8.24 -7.12 8.09
N GLY A 149 -8.58 -6.23 7.16
CA GLY A 149 -8.45 -4.80 7.37
C GLY A 149 -9.57 -4.00 6.73
N ALA A 150 -9.73 -2.78 7.26
CA ALA A 150 -10.59 -1.75 6.72
C ALA A 150 -9.86 -0.41 6.80
N ALA A 151 -9.94 0.38 5.74
CA ALA A 151 -9.48 1.76 5.67
C ALA A 151 -10.61 2.64 5.16
N TYR A 152 -10.77 3.82 5.75
CA TYR A 152 -11.82 4.74 5.37
C TYR A 152 -11.28 6.16 5.26
N ALA A 153 -11.16 6.65 4.05
CA ALA A 153 -10.86 8.05 3.79
C ALA A 153 -12.16 8.85 3.89
N PRO A 154 -12.34 9.73 4.90
CA PRO A 154 -13.53 10.55 5.01
C PRO A 154 -13.61 11.58 3.88
N LYS A 155 -14.76 12.25 3.72
CA LYS A 155 -14.98 13.22 2.64
C LYS A 155 -13.92 14.31 2.59
N GLN A 156 -13.11 14.29 1.50
CA GLN A 156 -12.00 15.20 1.25
C GLN A 156 -12.02 15.66 -0.21
N GLN A 157 -11.46 16.84 -0.49
CA GLN A 157 -11.44 17.40 -1.84
C GLN A 157 -10.50 16.62 -2.77
N ALA A 158 -9.35 16.16 -2.26
CA ALA A 158 -8.36 15.42 -3.05
C ALA A 158 -8.93 14.15 -3.70
N ILE A 159 -9.94 13.53 -3.07
CA ILE A 159 -10.60 12.32 -3.57
C ILE A 159 -12.05 12.56 -4.03
N GLY A 160 -12.46 13.84 -4.10
CA GLY A 160 -13.77 14.24 -4.60
C GLY A 160 -13.86 14.12 -6.12
N LYS A 161 -15.04 13.80 -6.64
CA LYS A 161 -15.31 13.76 -8.06
C LYS A 161 -15.46 15.17 -8.63
N TRP A 162 -14.41 15.67 -9.29
CA TRP A 162 -14.41 16.98 -9.95
C TRP A 162 -14.69 16.91 -11.44
N TYR A 163 -14.39 15.75 -12.08
CA TYR A 163 -14.64 15.50 -13.48
C TYR A 163 -15.41 14.19 -13.67
N ASP A 164 -16.39 14.19 -14.54
CA ASP A 164 -17.15 13.00 -14.88
C ASP A 164 -16.35 12.04 -15.76
N ASP A 165 -15.44 12.57 -16.56
CA ASP A 165 -14.61 11.78 -17.50
C ASP A 165 -13.25 12.41 -17.78
N GLY A 166 -12.41 11.66 -18.50
CA GLY A 166 -11.06 12.07 -18.88
C GLY A 166 -11.02 13.18 -19.94
N ALA A 167 -12.06 13.36 -20.74
CA ALA A 167 -12.12 14.45 -21.73
C ALA A 167 -12.34 15.79 -21.03
N ALA A 168 -13.23 15.84 -20.04
CA ALA A 168 -13.42 17.01 -19.19
C ALA A 168 -12.13 17.35 -18.42
N ALA A 169 -11.46 16.34 -17.87
CA ALA A 169 -10.19 16.51 -17.18
C ALA A 169 -9.08 17.04 -18.11
N ALA A 170 -8.93 16.47 -19.30
CA ALA A 170 -7.95 16.93 -20.28
C ALA A 170 -8.21 18.37 -20.78
N ALA A 171 -9.48 18.80 -20.80
CA ALA A 171 -9.88 20.15 -21.15
C ALA A 171 -9.79 21.14 -19.96
N GLY A 172 -9.56 20.66 -18.73
CA GLY A 172 -9.59 21.47 -17.52
C GLY A 172 -10.97 22.04 -17.19
N LEU A 173 -12.02 21.35 -17.59
CA LEU A 173 -13.41 21.78 -17.40
C LEU A 173 -14.05 21.00 -16.25
N TYR A 174 -14.06 21.58 -15.08
CA TYR A 174 -14.67 20.98 -13.88
C TYR A 174 -16.19 20.83 -14.04
N ASP A 175 -16.70 19.61 -13.85
CA ASP A 175 -18.13 19.34 -13.78
C ASP A 175 -18.67 19.66 -12.37
N HIS A 176 -17.88 19.33 -11.33
CA HIS A 176 -18.28 19.46 -9.92
C HIS A 176 -17.16 20.10 -9.06
N PRO A 177 -16.78 21.38 -9.31
CA PRO A 177 -15.67 22.01 -8.60
C PRO A 177 -15.94 22.09 -7.09
N GLY A 178 -14.95 21.66 -6.28
CA GLY A 178 -15.06 21.66 -4.82
C GLY A 178 -15.79 20.44 -4.23
N ALA A 179 -16.18 19.47 -5.04
CA ALA A 179 -16.75 18.20 -4.55
C ALA A 179 -15.81 17.52 -3.55
N LYS A 180 -16.40 16.88 -2.55
CA LYS A 180 -15.72 16.10 -1.51
C LYS A 180 -16.39 14.76 -1.42
N ASP A 181 -15.59 13.71 -1.60
CA ASP A 181 -16.06 12.35 -1.51
C ASP A 181 -15.21 11.54 -0.53
N ASP A 182 -15.72 10.38 -0.18
CA ASP A 182 -15.09 9.41 0.70
C ASP A 182 -14.71 8.13 -0.06
N ASN A 183 -13.87 7.32 0.57
CA ASN A 183 -13.53 6.00 0.07
C ASN A 183 -13.48 5.00 1.23
N LEU A 184 -14.08 3.83 1.04
CA LEU A 184 -13.94 2.69 1.92
C LEU A 184 -13.16 1.59 1.19
N TYR A 185 -12.16 1.02 1.84
CA TYR A 185 -11.42 -0.13 1.37
C TYR A 185 -11.45 -1.24 2.41
N LEU A 186 -11.89 -2.44 2.01
CA LEU A 186 -11.83 -3.64 2.83
C LEU A 186 -10.92 -4.66 2.16
N TRP A 187 -10.09 -5.36 2.97
CA TRP A 187 -9.19 -6.35 2.40
C TRP A 187 -8.91 -7.54 3.33
N GLY A 188 -8.38 -8.60 2.72
CA GLY A 188 -7.85 -9.76 3.39
C GLY A 188 -6.52 -10.20 2.80
N ASP A 189 -5.58 -10.58 3.67
CA ASP A 189 -4.28 -11.11 3.29
C ASP A 189 -4.07 -12.50 3.88
N ALA A 190 -3.34 -13.34 3.17
CA ALA A 190 -2.85 -14.61 3.68
C ALA A 190 -1.37 -14.78 3.32
N ALA A 191 -0.59 -15.26 4.27
CA ALA A 191 0.81 -15.63 4.08
C ALA A 191 1.06 -17.00 4.71
N VAL A 192 1.71 -17.92 3.98
CA VAL A 192 2.00 -19.27 4.46
C VAL A 192 3.48 -19.58 4.25
N ALA A 193 4.22 -19.73 5.35
CA ALA A 193 5.62 -20.15 5.31
C ALA A 193 5.73 -21.61 4.88
N LEU A 194 6.49 -21.87 3.82
CA LEU A 194 6.71 -23.22 3.30
C LEU A 194 7.81 -23.93 4.10
N ALA A 195 7.42 -24.99 4.81
CA ALA A 195 8.32 -25.68 5.74
C ALA A 195 9.62 -26.16 5.06
N GLY A 196 10.76 -25.87 5.70
CA GLY A 196 12.08 -26.26 5.22
C GLY A 196 12.64 -25.42 4.06
N THR A 197 11.96 -24.33 3.70
CA THR A 197 12.38 -23.39 2.63
C THR A 197 12.45 -21.95 3.15
N PRO A 198 13.15 -21.03 2.49
CA PRO A 198 13.06 -19.60 2.78
C PRO A 198 11.85 -18.92 2.13
N VAL A 199 10.88 -19.69 1.62
CA VAL A 199 9.78 -19.19 0.81
C VAL A 199 8.50 -19.07 1.63
N THR A 200 7.78 -17.95 1.42
CA THR A 200 6.43 -17.69 1.94
C THR A 200 5.48 -17.43 0.77
N ALA A 201 4.47 -18.28 0.61
CA ALA A 201 3.39 -18.04 -0.34
C ALA A 201 2.45 -16.96 0.20
N LYS A 202 1.91 -16.10 -0.69
CA LYS A 202 1.14 -14.93 -0.34
C LYS A 202 -0.06 -14.74 -1.25
N ALA A 203 -1.17 -14.28 -0.67
CA ALA A 203 -2.37 -13.92 -1.40
C ALA A 203 -3.00 -12.67 -0.76
N HIS A 204 -3.62 -11.86 -1.59
CA HIS A 204 -4.37 -10.67 -1.23
C HIS A 204 -5.66 -10.60 -2.02
N ILE A 205 -6.70 -10.05 -1.41
CA ILE A 205 -7.93 -9.62 -2.06
C ILE A 205 -8.45 -8.38 -1.36
N GLY A 206 -8.86 -7.37 -2.12
CA GLY A 206 -9.44 -6.14 -1.62
C GLY A 206 -10.61 -5.66 -2.46
N HIS A 207 -11.42 -4.79 -1.88
CA HIS A 207 -12.46 -4.07 -2.60
C HIS A 207 -12.51 -2.62 -2.15
N SER A 208 -12.52 -1.71 -3.12
CA SER A 208 -12.66 -0.28 -2.93
C SER A 208 -14.09 0.16 -3.26
N TRP A 209 -14.66 1.05 -2.45
CA TRP A 209 -15.91 1.76 -2.71
C TRP A 209 -15.65 3.25 -2.61
N GLY A 210 -16.04 4.00 -3.65
CA GLY A 210 -15.87 5.46 -3.70
C GLY A 210 -16.71 6.05 -4.83
N GLN A 211 -16.42 7.27 -5.22
CA GLN A 211 -17.04 7.92 -6.36
C GLN A 211 -16.31 7.54 -7.65
N ASP A 212 -17.08 7.26 -8.71
CA ASP A 212 -16.57 7.12 -10.07
C ASP A 212 -16.12 8.50 -10.62
N GLY A 213 -15.28 8.50 -11.64
CA GLY A 213 -14.75 9.73 -12.25
C GLY A 213 -13.39 10.13 -11.70
N LEU A 214 -13.02 11.39 -11.87
CA LEU A 214 -11.69 11.91 -11.58
C LEU A 214 -11.75 13.07 -10.58
N GLY A 215 -10.77 13.12 -9.69
CA GLY A 215 -10.60 14.21 -8.73
C GLY A 215 -10.01 15.49 -9.34
N PRO A 216 -9.71 16.50 -8.51
CA PRO A 216 -9.24 17.81 -8.95
C PRO A 216 -7.97 17.76 -9.81
N ASN A 217 -7.16 16.73 -9.63
CA ASN A 217 -5.89 16.51 -10.31
C ASN A 217 -5.97 15.39 -11.37
N ALA A 218 -7.16 15.12 -11.91
CA ALA A 218 -7.42 14.12 -12.94
C ALA A 218 -7.04 12.68 -12.56
N THR A 219 -7.01 12.38 -11.25
CA THR A 219 -6.76 11.06 -10.66
C THR A 219 -7.87 10.71 -9.66
N ALA A 220 -7.96 9.48 -9.21
CA ALA A 220 -8.94 9.04 -8.22
C ALA A 220 -8.46 7.79 -7.48
N VAL A 221 -8.93 7.59 -6.24
CA VAL A 221 -8.67 6.38 -5.45
C VAL A 221 -9.55 5.21 -5.90
N ALA A 222 -10.77 5.50 -6.34
CA ALA A 222 -11.71 4.52 -6.88
C ALA A 222 -12.28 5.01 -8.22
N PRO A 223 -11.49 5.02 -9.31
CA PRO A 223 -11.83 5.71 -10.57
C PRO A 223 -13.12 5.20 -11.23
N THR A 224 -13.52 3.96 -11.00
CA THR A 224 -14.75 3.34 -11.52
C THR A 224 -15.87 3.25 -10.47
N GLY A 225 -15.74 3.95 -9.32
CA GLY A 225 -16.71 3.95 -8.23
C GLY A 225 -16.55 2.79 -7.27
N GLY A 226 -16.26 1.60 -7.76
CA GLY A 226 -15.97 0.42 -6.96
C GLY A 226 -15.29 -0.64 -7.81
N TYR A 227 -14.30 -1.36 -7.22
CA TYR A 227 -13.61 -2.43 -7.92
C TYR A 227 -12.92 -3.38 -6.94
N TRP A 228 -12.66 -4.60 -7.42
CA TRP A 228 -11.84 -5.59 -6.73
C TRP A 228 -10.41 -5.55 -7.22
N ASP A 229 -9.48 -5.75 -6.29
CA ASP A 229 -8.10 -6.04 -6.59
C ASP A 229 -7.64 -7.32 -5.89
N TRP A 230 -6.69 -8.03 -6.49
CA TRP A 230 -6.12 -9.24 -5.90
C TRP A 230 -4.68 -9.45 -6.32
N SER A 231 -3.95 -10.20 -5.51
CA SER A 231 -2.63 -10.69 -5.88
C SER A 231 -2.36 -12.11 -5.38
N LEU A 232 -1.50 -12.81 -6.10
CA LEU A 232 -0.97 -14.11 -5.70
C LEU A 232 0.52 -14.15 -6.00
N GLY A 233 1.34 -14.50 -5.01
CA GLY A 233 2.79 -14.45 -5.16
C GLY A 233 3.55 -15.21 -4.10
N ALA A 234 4.87 -15.00 -4.08
CA ALA A 234 5.75 -15.58 -3.09
C ALA A 234 6.93 -14.66 -2.79
N ASP A 235 7.37 -14.71 -1.54
CA ASP A 235 8.60 -14.12 -1.05
C ASP A 235 9.66 -15.19 -0.88
N ALA A 236 10.91 -14.89 -1.25
CA ALA A 236 12.08 -15.65 -0.88
C ALA A 236 13.00 -14.76 -0.03
N THR A 237 13.16 -15.09 1.26
CA THR A 237 13.93 -14.27 2.19
C THR A 237 15.29 -14.88 2.50
N TRP A 238 16.33 -14.09 2.33
CA TRP A 238 17.70 -14.43 2.71
C TRP A 238 18.30 -13.31 3.57
N ARG A 239 18.52 -13.60 4.86
CA ARG A 239 18.94 -12.61 5.87
C ARG A 239 17.95 -11.44 5.92
N ASN A 240 18.42 -10.23 5.58
CA ASN A 240 17.64 -8.99 5.54
C ASN A 240 17.13 -8.61 4.13
N LEU A 241 17.33 -9.49 3.15
CA LEU A 241 16.85 -9.30 1.78
C LEU A 241 15.64 -10.19 1.52
N THR A 242 14.63 -9.63 0.92
CA THR A 242 13.43 -10.34 0.46
C THR A 242 13.23 -10.07 -1.03
N PHE A 243 13.22 -11.14 -1.82
CA PHE A 243 12.82 -11.10 -3.21
C PHE A 243 11.37 -11.56 -3.32
N ASN A 244 10.52 -10.76 -3.94
CA ASN A 244 9.11 -11.06 -4.21
C ASN A 244 8.86 -11.20 -5.70
N VAL A 245 7.97 -12.13 -6.06
CA VAL A 245 7.31 -12.21 -7.36
C VAL A 245 5.83 -12.43 -7.13
N SER A 246 4.98 -11.58 -7.71
CA SER A 246 3.52 -11.65 -7.56
C SER A 246 2.83 -11.38 -8.89
N TYR A 247 1.74 -12.07 -9.18
CA TYR A 247 0.73 -11.66 -10.14
C TYR A 247 -0.27 -10.75 -9.41
N ILE A 248 -0.54 -9.57 -9.97
CA ILE A 248 -1.47 -8.57 -9.42
C ILE A 248 -2.45 -8.20 -10.52
N ASP A 249 -3.74 -8.08 -10.18
CA ASP A 249 -4.79 -7.74 -11.13
C ASP A 249 -5.94 -6.99 -10.44
N THR A 250 -6.83 -6.40 -11.24
CA THR A 250 -8.10 -5.81 -10.82
C THR A 250 -9.21 -6.26 -11.76
N ASP A 251 -10.46 -6.08 -11.35
CA ASP A 251 -11.60 -6.28 -12.25
C ASP A 251 -11.91 -5.05 -13.13
N ILE A 252 -11.11 -3.98 -13.05
CA ILE A 252 -11.26 -2.80 -13.91
C ILE A 252 -10.91 -3.16 -15.36
N SER A 253 -11.93 -3.32 -16.19
CA SER A 253 -11.73 -3.59 -17.61
C SER A 253 -11.35 -2.31 -18.37
N SER A 254 -10.55 -2.45 -19.44
CA SER A 254 -10.22 -1.34 -20.34
C SER A 254 -11.45 -0.70 -20.99
N ARG A 255 -12.55 -1.45 -21.12
CA ARG A 255 -13.82 -0.95 -21.67
C ARG A 255 -14.55 -0.09 -20.62
N GLU A 256 -14.62 -0.56 -19.40
CA GLU A 256 -15.26 0.12 -18.29
C GLU A 256 -14.55 1.44 -17.97
N ALA A 257 -13.21 1.42 -17.87
CA ALA A 257 -12.41 2.61 -17.62
C ALA A 257 -12.19 3.52 -18.84
N GLY A 258 -12.78 3.21 -19.98
CA GLY A 258 -12.56 3.94 -21.24
C GLY A 258 -12.93 5.41 -21.17
N TYR A 259 -13.94 5.77 -20.38
CA TYR A 259 -14.38 7.17 -20.20
C TYR A 259 -13.38 8.00 -19.37
N LEU A 260 -12.51 7.39 -18.61
CA LEU A 260 -11.50 8.07 -17.77
C LEU A 260 -10.22 8.44 -18.55
N ARG A 261 -10.13 8.04 -19.83
CA ARG A 261 -8.97 8.34 -20.66
C ARG A 261 -8.98 9.81 -21.13
N PRO A 262 -7.79 10.42 -21.37
CA PRO A 262 -6.46 9.79 -21.36
C PRO A 262 -5.85 9.59 -19.96
N SER A 263 -6.34 10.25 -18.92
CA SER A 263 -5.70 10.25 -17.59
C SER A 263 -5.46 8.83 -17.07
N PHE A 264 -6.47 7.94 -17.16
CA PHE A 264 -6.38 6.53 -16.72
C PHE A 264 -5.82 5.62 -17.83
N SER A 265 -4.58 5.86 -18.24
CA SER A 265 -3.87 5.04 -19.22
C SER A 265 -2.36 5.17 -19.06
N LYS A 266 -1.59 4.22 -19.60
CA LYS A 266 -0.13 4.28 -19.58
C LYS A 266 0.34 5.52 -20.35
N GLY A 267 1.31 6.26 -19.79
CA GLY A 267 1.80 7.50 -20.40
C GLY A 267 0.75 8.60 -20.52
N GLN A 268 -0.46 8.40 -20.00
CA GLN A 268 -1.60 9.32 -20.15
C GLN A 268 -1.89 9.68 -21.63
N ASP A 269 -1.63 8.76 -22.55
CA ASP A 269 -1.78 8.93 -24.01
C ASP A 269 -3.10 8.36 -24.55
N GLY A 270 -3.94 7.79 -23.68
CA GLY A 270 -5.21 7.14 -24.03
C GLY A 270 -5.07 5.67 -24.44
N THR A 271 -3.86 5.11 -24.38
CA THR A 271 -3.60 3.70 -24.71
C THR A 271 -3.15 2.89 -23.49
N GLY A 272 -3.16 1.57 -23.60
CA GLY A 272 -2.77 0.68 -22.51
C GLY A 272 -3.77 0.62 -21.36
N ASN A 273 -3.45 -0.19 -20.35
CA ASN A 273 -4.24 -0.38 -19.13
C ASN A 273 -3.31 -0.47 -17.91
N ILE A 274 -3.42 0.49 -17.01
CA ILE A 274 -2.59 0.59 -15.80
C ILE A 274 -3.17 -0.19 -14.61
N ALA A 275 -4.39 -0.73 -14.76
CA ALA A 275 -5.08 -1.54 -13.75
C ALA A 275 -5.15 -3.04 -14.12
N GLY A 276 -4.74 -3.41 -15.34
CA GLY A 276 -4.78 -4.80 -15.79
C GLY A 276 -3.72 -5.68 -15.15
N GLY A 277 -3.92 -6.99 -15.27
CA GLY A 277 -3.07 -8.02 -14.70
C GLY A 277 -1.62 -7.93 -15.17
N THR A 278 -0.69 -8.05 -14.20
CA THR A 278 0.75 -8.01 -14.46
C THR A 278 1.53 -8.86 -13.47
N VAL A 279 2.75 -9.24 -13.85
CA VAL A 279 3.71 -9.84 -12.90
C VAL A 279 4.62 -8.74 -12.38
N LEU A 280 4.65 -8.59 -11.07
CA LEU A 280 5.51 -7.66 -10.35
C LEU A 280 6.65 -8.42 -9.70
N ALA A 281 7.87 -7.88 -9.82
CA ALA A 281 9.03 -8.36 -9.09
C ALA A 281 9.60 -7.23 -8.22
N SER A 282 10.04 -7.56 -7.01
CA SER A 282 10.69 -6.58 -6.13
C SER A 282 11.81 -7.20 -5.30
N LEU A 283 12.78 -6.36 -4.92
CA LEU A 283 13.84 -6.67 -3.97
C LEU A 283 13.79 -5.63 -2.84
N THR A 284 13.62 -6.11 -1.62
CA THR A 284 13.55 -5.29 -0.41
C THR A 284 14.70 -5.63 0.53
N ALA A 285 15.38 -4.61 1.03
CA ALA A 285 16.33 -4.71 2.14
C ALA A 285 15.70 -4.11 3.41
N ALA A 286 15.67 -4.88 4.51
CA ALA A 286 15.16 -4.44 5.82
C ALA A 286 16.31 -4.24 6.82
N PHE A 287 16.18 -3.27 7.73
CA PHE A 287 17.16 -2.94 8.76
C PHE A 287 16.53 -2.43 10.05
#